data_f2c9ccde1ab82896b7e8642d607926c2
#
_entry.id   f2c9ccde1ab82896b7e8642d607926c2
#
_cell.length_a   1.000
_cell.length_b   1.000
_cell.length_c   1.000
_cell.angle_alpha   90.00
_cell.angle_beta   90.00
_cell.angle_gamma   90.00
#
_symmetry.space_group_name_H-M   'P 1'
#
loop_
_entity.id
_entity.type
_entity.pdbx_description
1 polymer ?
#
loop_
_entity_poly.entity_id
_entity_poly.type
_entity_poly.pdbx_seq_one_letter_code
_entity_poly.pdbx_strand_id
1 'polypeptide(L)'
;DMEQLTQSIQSQGVLTPLVVRPLDNSEYEVISGHRRLHACRKAGIQTVPALIYSIDRDAAAIALVDSNLHRERILPSEKAFAYKLKMDALSKQGKRTDLTSDQVGPKLTAATLSSDDSASQVKRYIRLTNLIPGILEKVDEGKISLTPAVELSYLTEAEQKDLLETMESEDCTPSLTQAIQ
;
A
#
# COMPACT_ATOMS: atom_id res chain seq x y z
N ASP A 1 11.47 -3.85 16.23
CA ASP A 1 10.75 -3.01 17.15
C ASP A 1 11.27 -1.56 17.11
N MET A 2 10.44 -0.56 17.51
CA MET A 2 10.79 0.87 17.41
C MET A 2 11.88 1.27 18.41
N GLU A 3 11.88 0.69 19.59
CA GLU A 3 12.87 0.95 20.63
C GLU A 3 14.27 0.46 20.22
N GLN A 4 14.35 -0.73 19.68
CA GLN A 4 15.60 -1.28 19.15
C GLN A 4 16.16 -0.41 18.02
N LEU A 5 15.29 0.07 17.11
CA LEU A 5 15.68 0.98 16.05
C LEU A 5 16.18 2.32 16.61
N THR A 6 15.53 2.84 17.64
CA THR A 6 15.95 4.10 18.29
C THR A 6 17.33 3.93 18.95
N GLN A 7 17.57 2.83 19.68
CA GLN A 7 18.86 2.52 20.29
C GLN A 7 19.97 2.31 19.24
N SER A 8 19.68 1.61 18.15
CA SER A 8 20.62 1.43 17.05
C SER A 8 21.01 2.79 16.44
N ILE A 9 20.02 3.66 16.20
CA ILE A 9 20.27 5.00 15.65
C ILE A 9 21.06 5.88 16.64
N GLN A 10 20.83 5.76 17.94
CA GLN A 10 21.62 6.48 18.96
C GLN A 10 23.09 6.02 19.01
N SER A 11 23.33 4.72 18.80
CA SER A 11 24.68 4.16 18.91
C SER A 11 25.48 4.24 17.61
N GLN A 12 24.85 4.11 16.45
CA GLN A 12 25.51 3.99 15.14
C GLN A 12 25.16 5.10 14.15
N GLY A 13 24.20 5.96 14.52
CA GLY A 13 23.64 6.94 13.59
C GLY A 13 22.70 6.31 12.56
N VAL A 14 22.32 7.12 11.57
CA VAL A 14 21.44 6.68 10.46
C VAL A 14 22.32 6.15 9.33
N LEU A 15 22.49 4.84 9.25
CA LEU A 15 23.32 4.17 8.24
C LEU A 15 22.71 4.25 6.83
N THR A 16 21.39 4.15 6.72
CA THR A 16 20.68 4.25 5.44
C THR A 16 19.93 5.58 5.37
N PRO A 17 20.22 6.46 4.42
CA PRO A 17 19.55 7.75 4.29
C PRO A 17 18.03 7.63 4.12
N LEU A 18 17.30 8.69 4.50
CA LEU A 18 15.91 8.86 4.11
C LEU A 18 15.83 9.15 2.61
N VAL A 19 14.70 8.88 2.00
CA VAL A 19 14.39 9.34 0.63
C VAL A 19 13.32 10.42 0.73
N VAL A 20 13.62 11.59 0.18
CA VAL A 20 12.74 12.76 0.25
C VAL A 20 12.61 13.43 -1.13
N ARG A 21 11.52 14.18 -1.33
CA ARG A 21 11.37 15.09 -2.46
C ARG A 21 11.17 16.53 -1.97
N PRO A 22 11.64 17.54 -2.71
CA PRO A 22 11.40 18.93 -2.35
C PRO A 22 9.94 19.30 -2.59
N LEU A 23 9.42 20.20 -1.75
CA LEU A 23 8.17 20.92 -1.92
C LEU A 23 8.45 22.39 -2.25
N ASP A 24 7.44 23.10 -2.81
CA ASP A 24 7.59 24.49 -3.27
C ASP A 24 7.94 25.49 -2.16
N ASN A 25 7.70 25.14 -0.89
CA ASN A 25 7.90 25.97 0.29
C ASN A 25 9.23 25.73 1.02
N SER A 26 10.24 25.19 0.35
CA SER A 26 11.53 24.80 0.95
C SER A 26 11.43 23.68 2.02
N GLU A 27 10.32 22.97 2.06
CA GLU A 27 10.13 21.76 2.86
C GLU A 27 10.43 20.51 2.05
N TYR A 28 10.51 19.38 2.73
CA TYR A 28 10.72 18.09 2.11
C TYR A 28 9.65 17.10 2.54
N GLU A 29 9.07 16.39 1.56
CA GLU A 29 8.18 15.27 1.81
C GLU A 29 8.99 13.97 1.84
N VAL A 30 8.80 13.17 2.90
CA VAL A 30 9.48 11.88 3.04
C VAL A 30 8.76 10.84 2.19
N ILE A 31 9.48 10.24 1.23
CA ILE A 31 9.01 9.14 0.39
C ILE A 31 9.28 7.80 1.08
N SER A 32 10.48 7.63 1.67
CA SER A 32 10.87 6.38 2.34
C SER A 32 11.71 6.67 3.58
N GLY A 33 11.52 5.85 4.63
CA GLY A 33 12.26 5.95 5.87
C GLY A 33 11.45 6.57 7.03
N HIS A 34 10.14 6.62 6.98
CA HIS A 34 9.27 7.18 8.03
C HIS A 34 9.59 6.63 9.43
N ARG A 35 9.84 5.32 9.57
CA ARG A 35 10.22 4.71 10.85
C ARG A 35 11.56 5.23 11.35
N ARG A 36 12.55 5.41 10.45
CA ARG A 36 13.87 5.97 10.79
C ARG A 36 13.73 7.42 11.23
N LEU A 37 12.95 8.23 10.51
CA LEU A 37 12.67 9.61 10.90
C LEU A 37 12.01 9.68 12.28
N HIS A 38 11.04 8.82 12.56
CA HIS A 38 10.39 8.76 13.87
C HIS A 38 11.37 8.36 14.98
N ALA A 39 12.22 7.38 14.75
CA ALA A 39 13.25 6.96 15.69
C ALA A 39 14.30 8.06 15.93
N CYS A 40 14.71 8.81 14.89
CA CYS A 40 15.60 9.95 15.02
C CYS A 40 15.00 11.07 15.89
N ARG A 41 13.70 11.37 15.70
CA ARG A 41 12.98 12.33 16.54
C ARG A 41 12.96 11.89 18.00
N LYS A 42 12.68 10.62 18.27
CA LYS A 42 12.73 10.02 19.62
C LYS A 42 14.14 10.08 20.22
N ALA A 43 15.17 9.91 19.39
CA ALA A 43 16.56 9.96 19.79
C ALA A 43 17.10 11.39 19.99
N GLY A 44 16.31 12.44 19.68
CA GLY A 44 16.73 13.85 19.78
C GLY A 44 17.70 14.29 18.67
N ILE A 45 17.80 13.53 17.55
CA ILE A 45 18.69 13.84 16.44
C ILE A 45 18.03 14.91 15.57
N GLN A 46 18.71 16.07 15.44
CA GLN A 46 18.18 17.22 14.71
C GLN A 46 18.38 17.15 13.19
N THR A 47 19.44 16.49 12.73
CA THR A 47 19.77 16.38 11.31
C THR A 47 19.91 14.92 10.90
N VAL A 48 19.31 14.56 9.78
CA VAL A 48 19.31 13.18 9.26
C VAL A 48 19.80 13.16 7.81
N PRO A 49 20.66 12.22 7.42
CA PRO A 49 21.06 12.07 6.04
C PRO A 49 19.84 11.73 5.17
N ALA A 50 19.68 12.42 4.05
CA ALA A 50 18.60 12.21 3.11
C ALA A 50 19.08 12.28 1.66
N LEU A 51 18.53 11.42 0.82
CA LEU A 51 18.66 11.50 -0.64
C LEU A 51 17.48 12.30 -1.17
N ILE A 52 17.78 13.35 -1.92
CA ILE A 52 16.76 14.23 -2.50
C ILE A 52 16.51 13.80 -3.94
N TYR A 53 15.25 13.43 -4.24
CA TYR A 53 14.80 13.11 -5.58
C TYR A 53 13.84 14.18 -6.07
N SER A 54 14.19 14.85 -7.17
CA SER A 54 13.32 15.83 -7.85
C SER A 54 12.31 15.09 -8.72
N ILE A 55 11.32 14.46 -8.08
CA ILE A 55 10.22 13.72 -8.74
C ILE A 55 8.88 14.35 -8.38
N ASP A 56 7.90 14.21 -9.27
CA ASP A 56 6.55 14.68 -8.99
C ASP A 56 5.82 13.80 -7.95
N ARG A 57 4.64 14.24 -7.54
CA ARG A 57 3.86 13.56 -6.49
C ARG A 57 3.46 12.14 -6.89
N ASP A 58 3.12 11.93 -8.15
CA ASP A 58 2.65 10.63 -8.64
C ASP A 58 3.82 9.64 -8.73
N ALA A 59 4.99 10.08 -9.21
CA ALA A 59 6.22 9.29 -9.19
C ALA A 59 6.69 8.98 -7.76
N ALA A 60 6.54 9.93 -6.83
CA ALA A 60 6.85 9.70 -5.42
C ALA A 60 5.91 8.65 -4.79
N ALA A 61 4.62 8.68 -5.11
CA ALA A 61 3.66 7.67 -4.66
C ALA A 61 4.01 6.26 -5.18
N ILE A 62 4.41 6.15 -6.44
CA ILE A 62 4.88 4.89 -7.02
C ILE A 62 6.12 4.37 -6.29
N ALA A 63 7.13 5.22 -6.09
CA ALA A 63 8.37 4.84 -5.40
C ALA A 63 8.11 4.40 -3.94
N LEU A 64 7.18 5.07 -3.24
CA LEU A 64 6.75 4.69 -1.90
C LEU A 64 6.12 3.29 -1.89
N VAL A 65 5.20 3.03 -2.81
CA VAL A 65 4.52 1.74 -2.94
C VAL A 65 5.53 0.65 -3.22
N ASP A 66 6.43 0.84 -4.20
CA ASP A 66 7.45 -0.15 -4.55
C ASP A 66 8.36 -0.47 -3.36
N SER A 67 8.79 0.55 -2.61
CA SER A 67 9.61 0.33 -1.40
C SER A 67 8.88 -0.46 -0.31
N ASN A 68 7.56 -0.39 -0.25
CA ASN A 68 6.73 -1.14 0.70
C ASN A 68 6.42 -2.55 0.23
N LEU A 69 6.18 -2.75 -1.07
CA LEU A 69 5.88 -4.07 -1.65
C LEU A 69 7.05 -5.07 -1.59
N HIS A 70 8.28 -4.59 -1.38
CA HIS A 70 9.48 -5.42 -1.22
C HIS A 70 9.74 -5.87 0.23
N ARG A 71 8.80 -5.65 1.16
CA ARG A 71 8.93 -6.15 2.54
C ARG A 71 8.62 -7.64 2.61
N GLU A 72 9.32 -8.38 3.46
CA GLU A 72 9.13 -9.83 3.63
C GLU A 72 7.73 -10.22 4.12
N ARG A 73 7.06 -9.33 4.83
CA ARG A 73 5.69 -9.55 5.33
C ARG A 73 4.86 -8.31 5.09
N ILE A 74 3.88 -8.44 4.20
CA ILE A 74 2.90 -7.40 3.87
C ILE A 74 1.51 -7.99 4.10
N LEU A 75 0.66 -7.28 4.81
CA LEU A 75 -0.73 -7.67 4.99
C LEU A 75 -1.49 -7.59 3.65
N PRO A 76 -2.49 -8.47 3.43
CA PRO A 76 -3.36 -8.41 2.24
C PRO A 76 -3.98 -7.02 2.03
N SER A 77 -4.43 -6.35 3.09
CA SER A 77 -4.96 -4.99 3.03
C SER A 77 -3.92 -3.98 2.58
N GLU A 78 -2.71 -4.01 3.15
CA GLU A 78 -1.61 -3.12 2.76
C GLU A 78 -1.27 -3.28 1.27
N LYS A 79 -1.22 -4.53 0.79
CA LYS A 79 -0.96 -4.87 -0.61
C LYS A 79 -2.08 -4.36 -1.52
N ALA A 80 -3.33 -4.48 -1.09
CA ALA A 80 -4.51 -4.00 -1.82
C ALA A 80 -4.47 -2.48 -2.02
N PHE A 81 -4.27 -1.72 -0.94
CA PHE A 81 -4.20 -0.26 -1.01
C PHE A 81 -2.94 0.22 -1.73
N ALA A 82 -1.81 -0.47 -1.60
CA ALA A 82 -0.58 -0.18 -2.32
C ALA A 82 -0.77 -0.30 -3.84
N TYR A 83 -1.35 -1.39 -4.32
CA TYR A 83 -1.65 -1.57 -5.74
C TYR A 83 -2.67 -0.56 -6.26
N LYS A 84 -3.71 -0.25 -5.48
CA LYS A 84 -4.69 0.78 -5.86
C LYS A 84 -4.02 2.14 -6.01
N LEU A 85 -3.22 2.56 -5.04
CA LEU A 85 -2.50 3.83 -5.08
C LEU A 85 -1.56 3.91 -6.28
N LYS A 86 -0.81 2.84 -6.56
CA LYS A 86 0.09 2.77 -7.72
C LYS A 86 -0.68 2.85 -9.03
N MET A 87 -1.80 2.15 -9.15
CA MET A 87 -2.66 2.20 -10.34
C MET A 87 -3.22 3.60 -10.57
N ASP A 88 -3.70 4.26 -9.52
CA ASP A 88 -4.24 5.61 -9.59
C ASP A 88 -3.16 6.63 -10.01
N ALA A 89 -1.95 6.53 -9.45
CA ALA A 89 -0.83 7.39 -9.80
C ALA A 89 -0.40 7.21 -11.27
N LEU A 90 -0.26 5.98 -11.73
CA LEU A 90 0.07 5.67 -13.13
C LEU A 90 -1.02 6.12 -14.11
N SER A 91 -2.30 5.97 -13.75
CA SER A 91 -3.43 6.44 -14.56
C SER A 91 -3.41 7.96 -14.76
N LYS A 92 -2.99 8.73 -13.75
CA LYS A 92 -2.83 10.19 -13.84
C LYS A 92 -1.66 10.58 -14.72
N GLN A 93 -0.54 9.87 -14.64
CA GLN A 93 0.61 10.09 -15.53
C GLN A 93 0.28 9.83 -16.99
N GLY A 94 -0.47 8.76 -17.30
CA GLY A 94 -0.91 8.44 -18.67
C GLY A 94 -1.75 9.56 -19.29
N LYS A 95 -2.64 10.19 -18.52
CA LYS A 95 -3.46 11.32 -19.01
C LYS A 95 -2.67 12.61 -19.27
N ARG A 96 -1.53 12.81 -18.61
CA ARG A 96 -0.64 13.98 -18.84
C ARG A 96 0.16 13.86 -20.14
N THR A 97 0.49 12.64 -20.57
CA THR A 97 1.26 12.39 -21.79
C THR A 97 0.42 12.55 -23.07
N ASP A 98 -0.89 12.36 -23.00
CA ASP A 98 -1.80 12.51 -24.16
C ASP A 98 -1.90 13.95 -24.71
N LEU A 99 -1.39 14.96 -23.98
CA LEU A 99 -1.41 16.37 -24.39
C LEU A 99 -0.20 16.78 -25.25
N THR A 100 0.82 15.93 -25.41
CA THR A 100 2.09 16.37 -26.02
C THR A 100 2.74 15.44 -27.05
N SER A 101 2.23 14.23 -27.34
CA SER A 101 2.78 13.43 -28.44
C SER A 101 1.87 12.29 -28.91
N ASP A 102 1.82 12.11 -30.23
CA ASP A 102 1.17 11.03 -31.00
C ASP A 102 1.78 9.62 -30.78
N GLN A 103 2.41 9.37 -29.64
CA GLN A 103 2.90 8.03 -29.29
C GLN A 103 1.94 7.39 -28.30
N VAL A 104 1.33 6.31 -28.75
CA VAL A 104 0.54 5.39 -27.92
C VAL A 104 1.40 4.97 -26.72
N GLY A 105 1.19 5.64 -25.58
CA GLY A 105 1.82 5.27 -24.32
C GLY A 105 1.48 3.80 -23.98
N PRO A 106 2.35 3.05 -23.32
CA PRO A 106 2.11 1.66 -22.98
C PRO A 106 0.79 1.57 -22.22
N LYS A 107 -0.15 0.75 -22.71
CA LYS A 107 -1.41 0.46 -22.02
C LYS A 107 -1.07 0.04 -20.60
N LEU A 108 -1.50 0.85 -19.64
CA LEU A 108 -1.41 0.54 -18.20
C LEU A 108 -2.17 -0.75 -17.95
N THR A 109 -1.43 -1.83 -17.80
CA THR A 109 -1.99 -3.14 -17.47
C THR A 109 -1.63 -3.46 -16.02
N ALA A 110 -2.49 -4.21 -15.34
CA ALA A 110 -2.17 -4.71 -14.00
C ALA A 110 -0.81 -5.44 -13.93
N ALA A 111 -0.29 -5.91 -15.08
CA ALA A 111 1.04 -6.50 -15.20
C ALA A 111 2.20 -5.52 -14.94
N THR A 112 1.98 -4.20 -15.10
CA THR A 112 3.01 -3.18 -14.83
C THR A 112 3.07 -2.76 -13.36
N LEU A 113 2.12 -3.25 -12.53
CA LEU A 113 2.01 -2.87 -11.13
C LEU A 113 2.92 -3.68 -10.20
N SER A 114 3.29 -4.89 -10.57
CA SER A 114 4.13 -5.77 -9.76
C SER A 114 5.07 -6.60 -10.62
N SER A 115 6.26 -6.88 -10.11
CA SER A 115 7.18 -7.89 -10.66
C SER A 115 6.86 -9.30 -10.15
N ASP A 116 6.25 -9.42 -8.99
CA ASP A 116 6.09 -10.68 -8.26
C ASP A 116 4.68 -11.28 -8.40
N ASP A 117 3.64 -10.43 -8.48
CA ASP A 117 2.25 -10.87 -8.61
C ASP A 117 1.77 -10.80 -10.07
N SER A 118 1.03 -11.81 -10.51
CA SER A 118 0.38 -11.78 -11.81
C SER A 118 -0.65 -10.64 -11.92
N ALA A 119 -0.92 -10.17 -13.15
CA ALA A 119 -1.93 -9.14 -13.40
C ALA A 119 -3.32 -9.50 -12.83
N SER A 120 -3.67 -10.78 -12.85
CA SER A 120 -4.91 -11.28 -12.26
C SER A 120 -4.90 -11.15 -10.73
N GLN A 121 -3.76 -11.47 -10.12
CA GLN A 121 -3.60 -11.40 -8.66
C GLN A 121 -3.62 -9.95 -8.15
N VAL A 122 -2.96 -9.04 -8.86
CA VAL A 122 -3.02 -7.59 -8.57
C VAL A 122 -4.47 -7.08 -8.59
N LYS A 123 -5.27 -7.45 -9.61
CA LYS A 123 -6.68 -7.07 -9.67
C LYS A 123 -7.49 -7.61 -8.47
N ARG A 124 -7.21 -8.83 -8.05
CA ARG A 124 -7.86 -9.44 -6.88
C ARG A 124 -7.51 -8.70 -5.59
N TYR A 125 -6.25 -8.34 -5.40
CA TYR A 125 -5.86 -7.50 -4.26
C TYR A 125 -6.55 -6.13 -4.29
N ILE A 126 -6.53 -5.43 -5.42
CA ILE A 126 -7.22 -4.14 -5.56
C ILE A 126 -8.71 -4.26 -5.19
N ARG A 127 -9.33 -5.37 -5.54
CA ARG A 127 -10.74 -5.62 -5.24
C ARG A 127 -11.03 -5.62 -3.73
N LEU A 128 -10.08 -6.05 -2.88
CA LEU A 128 -10.23 -6.04 -1.42
C LEU A 128 -10.45 -4.63 -0.84
N THR A 129 -10.06 -3.58 -1.57
CA THR A 129 -10.31 -2.21 -1.10
C THR A 129 -11.79 -1.81 -1.05
N ASN A 130 -12.69 -2.66 -1.56
CA ASN A 130 -14.13 -2.49 -1.48
C ASN A 130 -14.75 -3.19 -0.25
N LEU A 131 -13.95 -3.90 0.53
CA LEU A 131 -14.41 -4.52 1.77
C LEU A 131 -14.50 -3.48 2.90
N ILE A 132 -15.49 -3.66 3.78
CA ILE A 132 -15.57 -2.88 5.02
C ILE A 132 -14.38 -3.25 5.95
N PRO A 133 -13.95 -2.32 6.83
CA PRO A 133 -12.77 -2.54 7.69
C PRO A 133 -12.82 -3.84 8.49
N GLY A 134 -13.97 -4.21 9.08
CA GLY A 134 -14.08 -5.41 9.89
C GLY A 134 -13.88 -6.72 9.12
N ILE A 135 -14.32 -6.80 7.85
CA ILE A 135 -14.05 -7.97 7.00
C ILE A 135 -12.60 -7.97 6.55
N LEU A 136 -12.06 -6.80 6.20
CA LEU A 136 -10.67 -6.65 5.77
C LEU A 136 -9.69 -7.06 6.89
N GLU A 137 -9.99 -6.73 8.14
CA GLU A 137 -9.22 -7.16 9.31
C GLU A 137 -9.19 -8.70 9.43
N LYS A 138 -10.33 -9.38 9.24
CA LYS A 138 -10.39 -10.84 9.24
C LYS A 138 -9.57 -11.47 8.10
N VAL A 139 -9.41 -10.78 6.97
CA VAL A 139 -8.52 -11.19 5.88
C VAL A 139 -7.05 -11.04 6.31
N ASP A 140 -6.69 -9.95 6.96
CA ASP A 140 -5.33 -9.70 7.46
C ASP A 140 -4.93 -10.67 8.57
N GLU A 141 -5.88 -11.09 9.40
CA GLU A 141 -5.69 -12.14 10.41
C GLU A 141 -5.61 -13.55 9.80
N GLY A 142 -5.87 -13.71 8.50
CA GLY A 142 -5.88 -15.00 7.81
C GLY A 142 -7.11 -15.86 8.09
N LYS A 143 -8.14 -15.31 8.74
CA LYS A 143 -9.42 -15.99 8.98
C LYS A 143 -10.24 -16.15 7.70
N ILE A 144 -10.15 -15.18 6.79
CA ILE A 144 -10.76 -15.23 5.45
C ILE A 144 -9.65 -15.26 4.43
N SER A 145 -9.61 -16.28 3.57
CA SER A 145 -8.63 -16.34 2.50
C SER A 145 -8.95 -15.38 1.34
N LEU A 146 -7.95 -15.09 0.50
CA LEU A 146 -8.07 -14.11 -0.58
C LEU A 146 -9.24 -14.37 -1.53
N THR A 147 -9.53 -15.64 -1.87
CA THR A 147 -10.57 -15.97 -2.84
C THR A 147 -11.98 -15.66 -2.33
N PRO A 148 -12.44 -16.17 -1.15
CA PRO A 148 -13.69 -15.72 -0.56
C PRO A 148 -13.76 -14.20 -0.35
N ALA A 149 -12.68 -13.57 0.11
CA ALA A 149 -12.63 -12.13 0.33
C ALA A 149 -12.92 -11.32 -0.95
N VAL A 150 -12.43 -11.77 -2.10
CA VAL A 150 -12.74 -11.17 -3.40
C VAL A 150 -14.23 -11.30 -3.73
N GLU A 151 -14.84 -12.47 -3.50
CA GLU A 151 -16.28 -12.65 -3.72
C GLU A 151 -17.11 -11.76 -2.80
N LEU A 152 -16.77 -11.68 -1.50
CA LEU A 152 -17.43 -10.78 -0.55
C LEU A 152 -17.32 -9.30 -0.93
N SER A 153 -16.30 -8.91 -1.67
CA SER A 153 -16.12 -7.54 -2.15
C SER A 153 -17.11 -7.10 -3.24
N TYR A 154 -17.94 -8.02 -3.74
CA TYR A 154 -19.04 -7.70 -4.67
C TYR A 154 -20.34 -7.36 -3.94
N LEU A 155 -20.45 -7.69 -2.66
CA LEU A 155 -21.58 -7.32 -1.81
C LEU A 155 -21.60 -5.81 -1.56
N THR A 156 -22.80 -5.29 -1.36
CA THR A 156 -22.98 -3.89 -0.91
C THR A 156 -22.46 -3.72 0.53
N GLU A 157 -22.20 -2.48 0.93
CA GLU A 157 -21.75 -2.20 2.30
C GLU A 157 -22.73 -2.67 3.37
N ALA A 158 -24.04 -2.63 3.10
CA ALA A 158 -25.07 -3.11 4.01
C ALA A 158 -24.99 -4.64 4.17
N GLU A 159 -24.95 -5.38 3.06
CA GLU A 159 -24.81 -6.83 3.07
C GLU A 159 -23.51 -7.30 3.73
N GLN A 160 -22.42 -6.55 3.54
CA GLN A 160 -21.15 -6.84 4.22
C GLN A 160 -21.26 -6.65 5.75
N LYS A 161 -22.03 -5.67 6.22
CA LYS A 161 -22.27 -5.45 7.65
C LYS A 161 -23.10 -6.56 8.25
N ASP A 162 -24.19 -6.93 7.60
CA ASP A 162 -25.07 -8.03 8.04
C ASP A 162 -24.27 -9.35 8.10
N LEU A 163 -23.43 -9.59 7.09
CA LEU A 163 -22.55 -10.76 7.09
C LEU A 163 -21.55 -10.73 8.24
N LEU A 164 -20.92 -9.57 8.51
CA LEU A 164 -19.96 -9.43 9.60
C LEU A 164 -20.62 -9.70 10.96
N GLU A 165 -21.82 -9.18 11.21
CA GLU A 165 -22.60 -9.46 12.42
C GLU A 165 -22.91 -10.96 12.57
N THR A 166 -23.27 -11.63 11.48
CA THR A 166 -23.51 -13.08 11.47
C THR A 166 -22.23 -13.85 11.80
N MET A 167 -21.09 -13.47 11.18
CA MET A 167 -19.79 -14.09 11.44
C MET A 167 -19.36 -13.95 12.91
N GLU A 168 -19.66 -12.81 13.52
CA GLU A 168 -19.32 -12.54 14.92
C GLU A 168 -20.24 -13.27 15.91
N SER A 169 -21.53 -13.41 15.55
CA SER A 169 -22.49 -14.14 16.38
C SER A 169 -22.30 -15.66 16.37
N GLU A 170 -21.88 -16.22 15.24
CA GLU A 170 -21.70 -17.66 15.07
C GLU A 170 -20.24 -18.13 15.22
N ASP A 171 -19.32 -17.19 15.48
CA ASP A 171 -17.85 -17.43 15.54
C ASP A 171 -17.34 -18.26 14.35
N CYS A 172 -17.85 -17.95 13.14
CA CYS A 172 -17.52 -18.65 11.91
C CYS A 172 -17.10 -17.67 10.81
N THR A 173 -16.38 -18.20 9.81
CA THR A 173 -15.99 -17.44 8.61
C THR A 173 -16.49 -18.18 7.37
N PRO A 174 -17.03 -17.46 6.36
CA PRO A 174 -17.60 -18.12 5.18
C PRO A 174 -16.51 -18.84 4.38
N SER A 175 -16.82 -20.06 3.98
CA SER A 175 -16.09 -20.78 2.95
C SER A 175 -16.32 -20.15 1.57
N LEU A 176 -15.49 -20.50 0.58
CA LEU A 176 -15.66 -20.01 -0.80
C LEU A 176 -17.08 -20.32 -1.34
N THR A 177 -17.60 -21.51 -1.06
CA THR A 177 -18.93 -21.93 -1.53
C THR A 177 -20.04 -21.06 -0.94
N GLN A 178 -19.92 -20.67 0.32
CA GLN A 178 -20.88 -19.79 0.99
C GLN A 178 -20.74 -18.33 0.53
N ALA A 179 -19.54 -17.90 0.15
CA ALA A 179 -19.32 -16.54 -0.36
C ALA A 179 -19.85 -16.32 -1.79
N ILE A 180 -20.14 -17.39 -2.54
CA ILE A 180 -20.66 -17.34 -3.92
C ILE A 180 -22.19 -17.44 -3.96
N GLN A 181 -22.83 -17.95 -2.90
CA GLN A 181 -24.30 -18.09 -2.79
C GLN A 181 -24.94 -16.76 -2.38
#